data_325fef1122984dfd079ea57e0a418e3c
#
_entry.id   325fef1122984dfd079ea57e0a418e3c
#
_cell.length_a   1.000
_cell.length_b   1.000
_cell.length_c   1.000
_cell.angle_alpha   90.00
_cell.angle_beta   90.00
_cell.angle_gamma   90.00
#
_symmetry.space_group_name_H-M   'P 1'
#
loop_
_entity.id
_entity.type
_entity.pdbx_description
1 polymer ?
#
loop_
_entity_poly.entity_id
_entity_poly.type
_entity_poly.pdbx_seq_one_letter_code
_entity_poly.pdbx_strand_id
1 'polypeptide(L)'
;MAGDLFRDGDAGPGPGWQWVRIDHMSDSGPILPAQIARRLKRAADGLVPAIVQDRNSRRVLMLAWMNDESLALTLATRQATYWSRSRGELWRKGATSGHTQYVHRLDIDCDGDALLLEVDQTGPACHTGVESCFDAGGELLGAEPIDPAAEDVQS
;
A
#
# COMPACT_ATOMS: atom_id res chain seq x y z
N MET A 1 6.64 -3.57 -47.89
CA MET A 1 7.62 -4.44 -47.22
C MET A 1 7.64 -4.10 -45.74
N ALA A 2 6.95 -4.90 -44.97
CA ALA A 2 6.86 -4.78 -43.53
C ALA A 2 8.03 -5.57 -42.94
N GLY A 3 8.79 -4.95 -42.03
CA GLY A 3 9.87 -5.60 -41.29
C GLY A 3 9.44 -5.82 -39.85
N ASP A 4 9.23 -7.09 -39.50
CA ASP A 4 9.06 -7.61 -38.15
C ASP A 4 10.25 -7.24 -37.26
N LEU A 5 9.96 -6.71 -36.09
CA LEU A 5 10.87 -6.65 -34.95
C LEU A 5 10.12 -6.95 -33.65
N PHE A 6 9.71 -8.21 -33.50
CA PHE A 6 9.50 -8.79 -32.17
C PHE A 6 10.77 -9.52 -31.76
N ARG A 7 11.51 -9.00 -30.81
CA ARG A 7 12.58 -9.71 -30.11
C ARG A 7 11.99 -10.39 -28.90
N ASP A 8 12.03 -11.72 -28.95
CA ASP A 8 11.77 -12.62 -27.85
C ASP A 8 12.73 -12.35 -26.68
N GLY A 9 12.22 -12.40 -25.46
CA GLY A 9 13.04 -12.53 -24.28
C GLY A 9 12.53 -11.80 -23.04
N ASP A 10 11.28 -11.99 -22.65
CA ASP A 10 10.86 -11.67 -21.30
C ASP A 10 10.14 -12.89 -20.71
N ALA A 11 10.84 -13.53 -19.76
CA ALA A 11 10.30 -14.64 -19.01
C ALA A 11 9.18 -14.12 -18.11
N GLY A 12 7.95 -14.33 -18.52
CA GLY A 12 6.76 -14.01 -17.74
C GLY A 12 6.76 -14.73 -16.39
N PRO A 13 6.12 -14.16 -15.38
CA PRO A 13 6.00 -14.78 -14.07
C PRO A 13 5.30 -16.13 -14.15
N GLY A 14 5.79 -17.08 -13.37
CA GLY A 14 5.41 -18.49 -13.37
C GLY A 14 3.91 -18.77 -13.15
N PRO A 15 3.49 -20.04 -13.28
CA PRO A 15 2.10 -20.43 -13.38
C PRO A 15 1.35 -20.20 -12.06
N GLY A 16 0.40 -19.29 -12.06
CA GLY A 16 -0.48 -19.03 -10.94
C GLY A 16 -1.23 -17.69 -10.94
N TRP A 17 -0.80 -16.75 -11.77
CA TRP A 17 -1.45 -15.45 -11.86
C TRP A 17 -2.28 -15.37 -13.15
N GLN A 18 -3.53 -15.83 -13.06
CA GLN A 18 -4.49 -15.46 -14.10
C GLN A 18 -4.76 -13.97 -13.96
N TRP A 19 -4.40 -13.23 -15.00
CA TRP A 19 -4.79 -11.83 -15.15
C TRP A 19 -6.31 -11.74 -15.04
N VAL A 20 -6.79 -11.16 -13.94
CA VAL A 20 -8.19 -10.78 -13.85
C VAL A 20 -8.39 -9.69 -14.89
N ARG A 21 -9.03 -10.04 -16.01
CA ARG A 21 -9.52 -9.03 -16.95
C ARG A 21 -10.50 -8.15 -16.19
N ILE A 22 -10.18 -6.88 -16.13
CA ILE A 22 -11.05 -5.86 -15.55
C ILE A 22 -12.06 -5.49 -16.66
N ASP A 23 -13.04 -6.36 -16.87
CA ASP A 23 -14.07 -6.17 -17.90
C ASP A 23 -15.27 -5.32 -17.40
N HIS A 24 -15.15 -4.70 -16.23
CA HIS A 24 -16.22 -3.86 -15.68
C HIS A 24 -15.69 -2.50 -15.27
N MET A 25 -15.45 -1.65 -16.26
CA MET A 25 -15.40 -0.21 -16.03
C MET A 25 -16.86 0.28 -16.07
N SER A 26 -17.45 0.49 -14.90
CA SER A 26 -18.65 1.31 -14.78
C SER A 26 -18.25 2.79 -14.91
N ASP A 27 -19.19 3.67 -15.27
CA ASP A 27 -18.98 5.13 -15.34
C ASP A 27 -18.46 5.75 -14.01
N SER A 28 -18.40 4.95 -12.93
CA SER A 28 -17.99 5.31 -11.57
C SER A 28 -16.59 4.82 -11.17
N GLY A 29 -15.76 4.34 -12.10
CA GLY A 29 -14.40 3.85 -11.80
C GLY A 29 -14.32 2.33 -11.58
N PRO A 30 -13.11 1.77 -11.28
CA PRO A 30 -12.92 0.34 -11.10
C PRO A 30 -13.61 -0.17 -9.83
N ILE A 31 -14.28 -1.31 -9.95
CA ILE A 31 -14.95 -1.99 -8.84
C ILE A 31 -14.05 -3.11 -8.31
N LEU A 32 -13.96 -3.23 -6.98
CA LEU A 32 -13.20 -4.30 -6.35
C LEU A 32 -13.82 -5.67 -6.68
N PRO A 33 -13.05 -6.61 -7.27
CA PRO A 33 -13.55 -7.94 -7.60
C PRO A 33 -14.10 -8.66 -6.37
N ALA A 34 -15.29 -9.27 -6.49
CA ALA A 34 -15.99 -9.92 -5.40
C ALA A 34 -15.16 -11.02 -4.70
N GLN A 35 -14.29 -11.72 -5.44
CA GLN A 35 -13.39 -12.72 -4.89
C GLN A 35 -12.34 -12.11 -3.95
N ILE A 36 -11.92 -10.86 -4.16
CA ILE A 36 -11.02 -10.13 -3.27
C ILE A 36 -11.82 -9.56 -2.10
N ALA A 37 -12.95 -8.90 -2.39
CA ALA A 37 -13.80 -8.27 -1.39
C ALA A 37 -14.24 -9.23 -0.28
N ARG A 38 -14.51 -10.50 -0.63
CA ARG A 38 -14.92 -11.54 0.35
C ARG A 38 -13.79 -12.00 1.29
N ARG A 39 -12.54 -11.75 0.93
CA ARG A 39 -11.38 -12.09 1.77
C ARG A 39 -11.06 -11.01 2.79
N LEU A 40 -11.56 -9.81 2.60
CA LEU A 40 -11.27 -8.66 3.45
C LEU A 40 -12.20 -8.62 4.66
N LYS A 41 -11.59 -8.55 5.84
CA LYS A 41 -12.24 -8.28 7.11
C LYS A 41 -12.03 -6.82 7.48
N ARG A 42 -12.98 -6.00 7.09
CA ARG A 42 -12.92 -4.55 7.28
C ARG A 42 -13.25 -4.17 8.72
N ALA A 43 -12.63 -3.09 9.21
CA ALA A 43 -13.05 -2.45 10.44
C ALA A 43 -14.49 -1.87 10.33
N ALA A 44 -15.05 -1.40 11.44
CA ALA A 44 -16.41 -0.88 11.49
C ALA A 44 -16.64 0.33 10.56
N ASP A 45 -15.60 1.07 10.23
CA ASP A 45 -15.59 2.19 9.30
C ASP A 45 -15.42 1.76 7.83
N GLY A 46 -15.37 0.46 7.54
CA GLY A 46 -15.19 -0.09 6.19
C GLY A 46 -13.75 -0.07 5.69
N LEU A 47 -12.78 0.24 6.56
CA LEU A 47 -11.38 0.36 6.20
C LEU A 47 -10.56 -0.88 6.57
N VAL A 48 -9.46 -1.06 5.84
CA VAL A 48 -8.42 -2.04 6.13
C VAL A 48 -7.08 -1.31 6.19
N PRO A 49 -6.24 -1.55 7.22
CA PRO A 49 -4.90 -0.99 7.28
C PRO A 49 -4.01 -1.57 6.18
N ALA A 50 -3.18 -0.74 5.60
CA ALA A 50 -2.24 -1.08 4.56
C ALA A 50 -0.81 -0.74 5.01
N ILE A 51 -0.01 -1.75 5.25
CA ILE A 51 1.42 -1.64 5.54
C ILE A 51 2.14 -1.46 4.21
N VAL A 52 2.98 -0.45 4.10
CA VAL A 52 3.72 -0.13 2.88
C VAL A 52 5.20 -0.39 3.11
N GLN A 53 5.76 -1.28 2.31
CA GLN A 53 7.14 -1.74 2.39
C GLN A 53 7.89 -1.44 1.10
N ASP A 54 9.08 -0.89 1.21
CA ASP A 54 9.99 -0.75 0.06
C ASP A 54 10.40 -2.14 -0.46
N ARG A 55 10.28 -2.34 -1.75
CA ARG A 55 10.54 -3.61 -2.40
C ARG A 55 12.00 -4.07 -2.27
N ASN A 56 12.93 -3.13 -2.34
CA ASN A 56 14.36 -3.43 -2.40
C ASN A 56 14.98 -3.55 -1.00
N SER A 57 14.77 -2.54 -0.17
CA SER A 57 15.32 -2.50 1.20
C SER A 57 14.52 -3.35 2.19
N ARG A 58 13.30 -3.73 1.85
CA ARG A 58 12.33 -4.40 2.73
C ARG A 58 11.92 -3.57 3.94
N ARG A 59 12.26 -2.30 3.94
CA ARG A 59 11.94 -1.38 5.01
C ARG A 59 10.45 -1.00 4.98
N VAL A 60 9.82 -0.98 6.14
CA VAL A 60 8.46 -0.44 6.26
C VAL A 60 8.52 1.09 6.17
N LEU A 61 7.78 1.65 5.23
CA LEU A 61 7.79 3.08 4.93
C LEU A 61 6.71 3.85 5.67
N MET A 62 5.51 3.28 5.70
CA MET A 62 4.34 3.92 6.31
C MET A 62 3.21 2.91 6.53
N LEU A 63 2.20 3.31 7.27
CA LEU A 63 0.90 2.68 7.33
C LEU A 63 -0.15 3.68 6.83
N ALA A 64 -1.07 3.21 6.00
CA ALA A 64 -2.21 3.97 5.51
C ALA A 64 -3.49 3.15 5.64
N TRP A 65 -4.61 3.70 5.18
CA TRP A 65 -5.92 3.03 5.21
C TRP A 65 -6.48 2.93 3.80
N MET A 66 -7.14 1.82 3.52
CA MET A 66 -7.77 1.58 2.23
C MET A 66 -9.24 1.19 2.44
N ASN A 67 -10.11 1.74 1.59
CA ASN A 67 -11.47 1.25 1.37
C ASN A 67 -11.51 0.44 0.07
N ASP A 68 -12.66 -0.13 -0.29
CA ASP A 68 -12.81 -0.95 -1.49
C ASP A 68 -12.44 -0.18 -2.77
N GLU A 69 -12.80 1.10 -2.84
CA GLU A 69 -12.53 1.94 -3.99
C GLU A 69 -11.03 2.23 -4.16
N SER A 70 -10.34 2.62 -3.08
CA SER A 70 -8.89 2.87 -3.13
C SER A 70 -8.10 1.60 -3.46
N LEU A 71 -8.54 0.44 -2.96
CA LEU A 71 -7.95 -0.84 -3.27
C LEU A 71 -8.18 -1.21 -4.74
N ALA A 72 -9.41 -1.03 -5.26
CA ALA A 72 -9.71 -1.27 -6.66
C ALA A 72 -8.88 -0.38 -7.60
N LEU A 73 -8.74 0.91 -7.28
CA LEU A 73 -7.89 1.85 -8.02
C LEU A 73 -6.42 1.43 -7.99
N THR A 74 -5.91 1.03 -6.82
CA THR A 74 -4.53 0.56 -6.69
C THR A 74 -4.28 -0.70 -7.53
N LEU A 75 -5.18 -1.67 -7.51
CA LEU A 75 -5.08 -2.88 -8.31
C LEU A 75 -5.12 -2.60 -9.82
N ALA A 76 -5.97 -1.65 -10.24
CA ALA A 76 -6.13 -1.29 -11.63
C ALA A 76 -4.94 -0.49 -12.19
N THR A 77 -4.40 0.45 -11.41
CA THR A 77 -3.41 1.42 -11.89
C THR A 77 -1.99 1.14 -11.46
N ARG A 78 -1.79 0.28 -10.48
CA ARG A 78 -0.51 0.07 -9.77
C ARG A 78 0.01 1.31 -9.04
N GLN A 79 -0.75 2.40 -9.01
CA GLN A 79 -0.42 3.59 -8.22
C GLN A 79 -1.11 3.49 -6.86
N ALA A 80 -0.32 3.52 -5.78
CA ALA A 80 -0.85 3.40 -4.44
C ALA A 80 -1.86 4.52 -4.16
N THR A 81 -3.10 4.12 -3.96
CA THR A 81 -4.24 5.00 -3.63
C THR A 81 -4.81 4.56 -2.30
N TYR A 82 -5.02 5.50 -1.40
CA TYR A 82 -5.45 5.29 -0.03
C TYR A 82 -6.72 6.06 0.28
N TRP A 83 -7.26 5.81 1.47
CA TRP A 83 -8.34 6.59 2.06
C TRP A 83 -7.82 7.48 3.18
N SER A 84 -8.08 8.77 3.09
CA SER A 84 -7.76 9.72 4.16
C SER A 84 -8.89 9.76 5.18
N ARG A 85 -8.66 9.23 6.39
CA ARG A 85 -9.66 9.23 7.45
C ARG A 85 -10.03 10.63 7.92
N SER A 86 -9.07 11.54 7.97
CA SER A 86 -9.29 12.91 8.45
C SER A 86 -10.03 13.78 7.43
N ARG A 87 -9.84 13.52 6.13
CA ARG A 87 -10.49 14.29 5.06
C ARG A 87 -11.72 13.61 4.49
N GLY A 88 -11.88 12.29 4.72
CA GLY A 88 -12.97 11.51 4.16
C GLY A 88 -12.93 11.40 2.63
N GLU A 89 -11.72 11.29 2.05
CA GLU A 89 -11.53 11.27 0.59
C GLU A 89 -10.44 10.30 0.15
N LEU A 90 -10.48 9.93 -1.12
CA LEU A 90 -9.40 9.20 -1.77
C LEU A 90 -8.14 10.05 -1.87
N TRP A 91 -7.00 9.38 -1.68
CA TRP A 91 -5.70 10.02 -1.75
C TRP A 91 -4.70 9.15 -2.51
N ARG A 92 -4.30 9.58 -3.69
CA ARG A 92 -3.23 8.93 -4.45
C ARG A 92 -1.88 9.46 -3.97
N LYS A 93 -1.01 8.54 -3.55
CA LYS A 93 0.33 8.87 -3.07
C LYS A 93 1.13 9.58 -4.15
N GLY A 94 1.67 10.74 -3.80
CA GLY A 94 2.49 11.55 -4.71
C GLY A 94 1.73 12.38 -5.73
N ALA A 95 0.40 12.47 -5.68
CA ALA A 95 -0.38 13.28 -6.61
C ALA A 95 0.01 14.76 -6.60
N THR A 96 0.40 15.31 -5.44
CA THR A 96 0.84 16.69 -5.27
C THR A 96 2.36 16.80 -5.15
N SER A 97 2.99 15.93 -4.35
CA SER A 97 4.42 16.01 -4.03
C SER A 97 5.33 15.39 -5.10
N GLY A 98 4.81 14.55 -5.98
CA GLY A 98 5.60 13.72 -6.88
C GLY A 98 6.25 12.50 -6.22
N HIS A 99 6.11 12.33 -4.90
CA HIS A 99 6.65 11.19 -4.15
C HIS A 99 5.71 9.99 -4.26
N THR A 100 5.74 9.34 -5.42
CA THR A 100 4.81 8.27 -5.82
C THR A 100 5.22 6.91 -5.27
N GLN A 101 4.27 5.99 -5.24
CA GLN A 101 4.48 4.58 -4.91
C GLN A 101 3.91 3.71 -6.02
N TYR A 102 4.77 2.98 -6.72
CA TYR A 102 4.35 1.97 -7.68
C TYR A 102 4.26 0.61 -6.97
N VAL A 103 3.08 -0.01 -7.01
CA VAL A 103 2.81 -1.26 -6.29
C VAL A 103 3.17 -2.46 -7.18
N HIS A 104 4.18 -3.21 -6.77
CA HIS A 104 4.57 -4.46 -7.44
C HIS A 104 3.76 -5.64 -6.93
N ARG A 105 3.54 -5.70 -5.63
CA ARG A 105 2.84 -6.78 -4.97
C ARG A 105 1.91 -6.25 -3.89
N LEU A 106 0.76 -6.90 -3.73
CA LEU A 106 -0.22 -6.62 -2.71
C LEU A 106 -0.69 -7.94 -2.13
N ASP A 107 -0.44 -8.15 -0.86
CA ASP A 107 -0.84 -9.32 -0.11
C ASP A 107 -1.90 -8.97 0.93
N ILE A 108 -2.68 -9.97 1.30
CA ILE A 108 -3.62 -9.94 2.41
C ILE A 108 -3.09 -10.89 3.49
N ASP A 109 -3.21 -10.53 4.74
CA ASP A 109 -2.77 -11.37 5.85
C ASP A 109 -3.67 -12.59 6.08
N CYS A 110 -3.35 -13.39 7.11
CA CYS A 110 -3.95 -14.70 7.30
C CYS A 110 -5.45 -14.68 7.64
N ASP A 111 -5.95 -13.64 8.27
CA ASP A 111 -7.35 -13.48 8.65
C ASP A 111 -8.08 -12.33 7.93
N GLY A 112 -7.39 -11.66 7.01
CA GLY A 112 -7.99 -10.72 6.07
C GLY A 112 -8.16 -9.30 6.60
N ASP A 113 -7.55 -8.94 7.73
CA ASP A 113 -7.73 -7.64 8.36
C ASP A 113 -6.58 -6.65 8.13
N ALA A 114 -5.53 -7.05 7.41
CA ALA A 114 -4.42 -6.18 7.00
C ALA A 114 -3.94 -6.46 5.57
N LEU A 115 -3.39 -5.44 4.94
CA LEU A 115 -2.77 -5.51 3.61
C LEU A 115 -1.28 -5.17 3.71
N LEU A 116 -0.46 -5.84 2.88
CA LEU A 116 0.94 -5.52 2.68
C LEU A 116 1.16 -5.12 1.22
N LEU A 117 1.66 -3.91 1.00
CA LEU A 117 2.03 -3.38 -0.30
C LEU A 117 3.56 -3.36 -0.43
N GLU A 118 4.09 -4.09 -1.39
CA GLU A 118 5.50 -3.94 -1.82
C GLU A 118 5.58 -2.92 -2.94
N VAL A 119 6.32 -1.83 -2.71
CA VAL A 119 6.34 -0.68 -3.62
C VAL A 119 7.74 -0.28 -4.03
N ASP A 120 7.84 0.35 -5.21
CA ASP A 120 8.96 1.24 -5.53
C ASP A 120 8.56 2.65 -5.09
N GLN A 121 9.29 3.19 -4.12
CA GLN A 121 9.07 4.54 -3.58
C GLN A 121 9.94 5.56 -4.32
N THR A 122 9.31 6.58 -4.88
CA THR A 122 10.00 7.74 -5.43
C THR A 122 10.05 8.85 -4.39
N GLY A 123 11.26 9.27 -4.01
CA GLY A 123 11.46 10.27 -2.96
C GLY A 123 11.07 9.77 -1.56
N PRO A 124 11.00 10.65 -0.56
CA PRO A 124 10.63 10.28 0.81
C PRO A 124 9.16 9.88 0.93
N ALA A 125 8.87 8.85 1.73
CA ALA A 125 7.49 8.44 1.97
C ALA A 125 6.77 9.38 2.94
N CYS A 126 7.50 9.91 3.93
CA CYS A 126 6.94 10.79 4.93
C CYS A 126 6.81 12.24 4.42
N HIS A 127 5.74 12.94 4.85
CA HIS A 127 5.54 14.37 4.52
C HIS A 127 6.58 15.29 5.17
N THR A 128 7.30 14.82 6.20
CA THR A 128 8.41 15.55 6.83
C THR A 128 9.70 15.53 6.01
N GLY A 129 9.75 14.77 4.92
CA GLY A 129 10.91 14.65 4.04
C GLY A 129 11.88 13.53 4.41
N VAL A 130 11.57 12.69 5.41
CA VAL A 130 12.36 11.49 5.73
C VAL A 130 11.80 10.27 5.00
N GLU A 131 12.65 9.26 4.83
CA GLU A 131 12.35 8.07 4.03
C GLU A 131 11.12 7.31 4.57
N SER A 132 11.06 7.08 5.88
CA SER A 132 9.98 6.36 6.54
C SER A 132 9.25 7.24 7.55
N CYS A 133 7.94 7.06 7.67
CA CYS A 133 7.16 7.72 8.73
C CYS A 133 7.61 7.30 10.13
N PHE A 134 8.18 6.11 10.26
CA PHE A 134 8.69 5.61 11.54
C PHE A 134 10.01 6.27 11.95
N ASP A 135 10.76 6.85 11.00
CA ASP A 135 11.93 7.68 11.32
C ASP A 135 11.54 9.01 11.95
N ALA A 136 10.44 9.59 11.45
CA ALA A 136 9.92 10.86 11.96
C ALA A 136 9.30 10.72 13.36
N GLY A 137 8.68 9.57 13.64
CA GLY A 137 8.02 9.29 14.91
C GLY A 137 8.99 8.98 16.05
N GLY A 138 10.17 8.50 15.70
CA GLY A 138 11.19 8.08 16.66
C GLY A 138 10.92 6.72 17.32
N GLU A 139 11.83 6.32 18.14
CA GLU A 139 11.86 5.05 18.83
C GLU A 139 11.14 5.15 20.18
N LEU A 140 10.25 4.20 20.47
CA LEU A 140 9.53 4.12 21.76
C LEU A 140 10.20 3.15 22.73
N LEU A 141 10.86 2.10 22.20
CA LEU A 141 11.55 1.08 22.98
C LEU A 141 12.94 0.87 22.39
N GLY A 142 13.96 1.27 23.13
CA GLY A 142 15.37 1.09 22.78
C GLY A 142 15.92 -0.26 23.20
N ALA A 143 17.27 -0.32 23.34
CA ALA A 143 17.97 -1.55 23.74
C ALA A 143 17.70 -1.97 25.19
N GLU A 144 17.33 -1.03 26.07
CA GLU A 144 17.03 -1.29 27.46
C GLU A 144 15.52 -1.44 27.72
N PRO A 145 15.11 -2.40 28.55
CA PRO A 145 13.71 -2.55 28.96
C PRO A 145 13.21 -1.30 29.69
N ILE A 146 11.95 -0.93 29.45
CA ILE A 146 11.29 0.12 30.22
C ILE A 146 11.02 -0.42 31.63
N ASP A 147 11.49 0.30 32.67
CA ASP A 147 11.11 0.02 34.05
C ASP A 147 9.67 0.56 34.27
N PRO A 148 8.65 -0.32 34.44
CA PRO A 148 7.29 0.11 34.65
C PRO A 148 7.07 0.83 35.99
N ALA A 149 8.06 0.79 36.91
CA ALA A 149 8.04 1.50 38.18
C ALA A 149 8.67 2.90 38.12
N ALA A 150 9.25 3.27 36.97
CA ALA A 150 9.85 4.61 36.76
C ALA A 150 8.81 5.68 36.44
N GLU A 151 7.52 5.48 36.82
CA GLU A 151 6.52 6.51 36.71
C GLU A 151 6.68 7.59 37.78
N ASP A 152 6.69 8.83 37.30
CA ASP A 152 6.41 10.08 38.01
C ASP A 152 7.47 10.58 39.01
N VAL A 153 8.58 11.09 38.47
CA VAL A 153 9.27 12.22 39.11
C VAL A 153 9.34 13.40 38.14
N GLN A 154 8.17 14.02 37.90
CA GLN A 154 8.13 15.42 37.42
C GLN A 154 7.04 16.13 38.23
N SER A 155 7.50 16.68 39.34
CA SER A 155 6.77 17.74 40.07
C SER A 155 7.23 19.08 39.56
#